data_ccc2334a75332b6459973f43e3274224
#
_entry.id   ccc2334a75332b6459973f43e3274224
#
_cell.length_a   1.000
_cell.length_b   1.000
_cell.length_c   1.000
_cell.angle_alpha   90.00
_cell.angle_beta   90.00
_cell.angle_gamma   90.00
#
_symmetry.space_group_name_H-M   'P 1'
#
loop_
_entity.id
_entity.type
_entity.pdbx_description
1 polymer ?
#
loop_
_entity_poly.entity_id
_entity_poly.type
_entity_poly.pdbx_seq_one_letter_code
_entity_poly.pdbx_strand_id
1 'polypeptide(L)'
;MEQKYAYIFGKKAKGDDYYRFWLSLSTEKLNKAGKPSGEYLKATMPVRMSKSATETWEGFATKTKNKDIKLGISHIKDGWLKVVEGPEDPYIVMFVNDLVEQESD
;
A
#
# COMPACT_ATOMS: atom_id res chain seq x y z
N MET A 1 14.80 7.10 7.29
CA MET A 1 14.31 8.08 6.30
C MET A 1 12.84 7.87 6.08
N GLU A 2 12.04 8.89 6.32
CA GLU A 2 10.60 8.77 6.17
C GLU A 2 10.20 8.75 4.71
N GLN A 3 9.38 7.78 4.35
CA GLN A 3 8.76 7.74 3.03
C GLN A 3 7.45 8.53 3.10
N LYS A 4 7.50 9.79 2.72
CA LYS A 4 6.34 10.67 2.80
C LYS A 4 5.21 10.30 1.83
N TYR A 5 5.54 9.56 0.79
CA TYR A 5 4.61 9.23 -0.27
C TYR A 5 4.48 7.73 -0.49
N ALA A 6 4.30 7.00 0.60
CA ALA A 6 4.07 5.56 0.57
C ALA A 6 2.62 5.30 1.02
N TYR A 7 1.83 4.71 0.12
CA TYR A 7 0.42 4.48 0.39
C TYR A 7 0.01 3.08 0.00
N ILE A 8 -0.85 2.48 0.81
CA ILE A 8 -1.53 1.24 0.45
C ILE A 8 -2.94 1.62 0.01
N PHE A 9 -3.33 1.17 -1.15
CA PHE A 9 -4.69 1.34 -1.61
C PHE A 9 -5.24 0.02 -2.13
N GLY A 10 -6.55 -0.12 -2.00
CA GLY A 10 -7.25 -1.32 -2.41
C GLY A 10 -8.36 -1.00 -3.38
N LYS A 11 -8.62 -1.95 -4.25
CA LYS A 11 -9.71 -1.85 -5.23
C LYS A 11 -10.40 -3.18 -5.36
N LYS A 12 -11.72 -3.15 -5.34
CA LYS A 12 -12.54 -4.32 -5.62
C LYS A 12 -12.98 -4.22 -7.07
N ALA A 13 -12.56 -5.18 -7.88
CA ALA A 13 -12.97 -5.20 -9.27
C ALA A 13 -14.45 -5.60 -9.38
N LYS A 14 -15.12 -5.10 -10.41
CA LYS A 14 -16.52 -5.41 -10.64
C LYS A 14 -16.69 -6.92 -10.86
N GLY A 15 -17.54 -7.54 -10.04
CA GLY A 15 -17.75 -8.98 -10.08
C GLY A 15 -16.82 -9.81 -9.21
N ASP A 16 -15.79 -9.18 -8.60
CA ASP A 16 -14.91 -9.88 -7.67
C ASP A 16 -15.48 -9.83 -6.25
N ASP A 17 -15.25 -10.92 -5.50
CA ASP A 17 -15.64 -11.01 -4.09
C ASP A 17 -14.52 -10.59 -3.15
N TYR A 18 -13.37 -10.19 -3.69
CA TYR A 18 -12.20 -9.85 -2.90
C TYR A 18 -11.56 -8.57 -3.42
N TYR A 19 -10.78 -7.92 -2.53
CA TYR A 19 -10.04 -6.72 -2.87
C TYR A 19 -8.65 -7.09 -3.37
N ARG A 20 -8.14 -6.25 -4.27
CA ARG A 20 -6.73 -6.27 -4.65
C ARG A 20 -6.08 -5.03 -4.06
N PHE A 21 -4.91 -5.21 -3.47
CA PHE A 21 -4.19 -4.15 -2.80
C PHE A 21 -2.85 -3.91 -3.44
N TRP A 22 -2.42 -2.67 -3.42
CA TRP A 22 -1.11 -2.24 -3.92
C TRP A 22 -0.47 -1.28 -2.93
N LEU A 23 0.86 -1.39 -2.81
CA LEU A 23 1.67 -0.37 -2.18
C LEU A 23 2.23 0.52 -3.28
N SER A 24 1.98 1.81 -3.19
CA SER A 24 2.56 2.79 -4.10
C SER A 24 3.61 3.59 -3.35
N LEU A 25 4.81 3.64 -3.92
CA LEU A 25 5.91 4.44 -3.40
C LEU A 25 6.27 5.50 -4.41
N SER A 26 6.50 6.73 -3.96
CA SER A 26 7.06 7.74 -4.81
C SER A 26 8.21 8.45 -4.10
N THR A 27 9.26 8.74 -4.87
CA THR A 27 10.47 9.37 -4.36
C THR A 27 10.84 10.49 -5.31
N GLU A 28 11.17 11.65 -4.76
CA GLU A 28 11.57 12.78 -5.57
C GLU A 28 12.96 12.54 -6.17
N LYS A 29 13.09 12.76 -7.48
CA LYS A 29 14.38 12.67 -8.14
C LYS A 29 15.23 13.85 -7.73
N LEU A 30 16.51 13.59 -7.56
CA LEU A 30 17.48 14.67 -7.35
C LEU A 30 18.03 15.12 -8.69
N ASN A 31 18.29 16.43 -8.80
CA ASN A 31 18.97 16.98 -9.97
C ASN A 31 20.47 16.71 -9.90
N LYS A 32 21.22 17.17 -10.91
CA LYS A 32 22.68 16.97 -10.95
C LYS A 32 23.43 17.57 -9.76
N ALA A 33 22.84 18.58 -9.12
CA ALA A 33 23.42 19.22 -7.94
C ALA A 33 23.02 18.52 -6.64
N GLY A 34 22.29 17.40 -6.71
CA GLY A 34 21.81 16.67 -5.53
C GLY A 34 20.65 17.32 -4.82
N LYS A 35 19.95 18.24 -5.45
CA LYS A 35 18.80 18.94 -4.88
C LYS A 35 17.47 18.41 -5.47
N PRO A 36 16.36 18.55 -4.75
CA PRO A 36 15.06 18.13 -5.27
C PRO A 36 14.75 18.78 -6.62
N SER A 37 14.31 17.95 -7.58
CA SER A 37 14.03 18.39 -8.94
C SER A 37 12.58 18.76 -9.22
N GLY A 38 11.65 18.39 -8.32
CA GLY A 38 10.22 18.50 -8.56
C GLY A 38 9.63 17.34 -9.35
N GLU A 39 10.48 16.43 -9.84
CA GLU A 39 10.03 15.23 -10.54
C GLU A 39 10.07 14.02 -9.61
N TYR A 40 9.12 13.10 -9.77
CA TYR A 40 8.97 11.94 -8.90
C TYR A 40 9.09 10.64 -9.66
N LEU A 41 9.79 9.70 -9.07
CA LEU A 41 9.79 8.31 -9.49
C LEU A 41 8.71 7.59 -8.70
N LYS A 42 7.87 6.82 -9.40
CA LYS A 42 6.78 6.08 -8.78
C LYS A 42 6.87 4.61 -9.15
N ALA A 43 6.61 3.75 -8.19
CA ALA A 43 6.52 2.32 -8.41
C ALA A 43 5.44 1.73 -7.52
N THR A 44 4.88 0.62 -7.97
CA THR A 44 3.86 -0.09 -7.21
C THR A 44 4.29 -1.53 -6.95
N MET A 45 3.81 -2.09 -5.87
CA MET A 45 4.07 -3.46 -5.48
C MET A 45 2.77 -4.12 -5.06
N PRO A 46 2.50 -5.37 -5.49
CA PRO A 46 1.31 -6.08 -5.01
C PRO A 46 1.35 -6.26 -3.49
N VAL A 47 0.19 -6.13 -2.88
CA VAL A 47 0.02 -6.35 -1.44
C VAL A 47 -1.07 -7.39 -1.26
N ARG A 48 -0.82 -8.36 -0.38
CA ARG A 48 -1.83 -9.32 0.04
C ARG A 48 -2.12 -9.11 1.51
N MET A 49 -3.39 -8.93 1.82
CA MET A 49 -3.82 -8.73 3.19
C MET A 49 -4.51 -9.96 3.73
N SER A 50 -4.30 -10.25 5.01
CA SER A 50 -5.06 -11.26 5.73
C SER A 50 -6.53 -10.83 5.80
N LYS A 51 -7.40 -11.76 6.19
CA LYS A 51 -8.81 -11.46 6.40
C LYS A 51 -8.99 -10.37 7.45
N SER A 52 -8.24 -10.45 8.54
CA SER A 52 -8.28 -9.47 9.62
C SER A 52 -7.85 -8.08 9.15
N ALA A 53 -6.74 -7.99 8.41
CA ALA A 53 -6.27 -6.71 7.87
C ALA A 53 -7.26 -6.13 6.86
N THR A 54 -7.88 -6.98 6.04
CA THR A 54 -8.89 -6.54 5.07
C THR A 54 -10.11 -5.95 5.77
N GLU A 55 -10.57 -6.58 6.84
CA GLU A 55 -11.70 -6.07 7.63
C GLU A 55 -11.39 -4.72 8.25
N THR A 56 -10.17 -4.55 8.77
CA THR A 56 -9.72 -3.27 9.31
C THR A 56 -9.69 -2.20 8.22
N TRP A 57 -9.18 -2.55 7.05
CA TRP A 57 -9.15 -1.64 5.90
C TRP A 57 -10.56 -1.23 5.48
N GLU A 58 -11.49 -2.18 5.42
CA GLU A 58 -12.89 -1.90 5.09
C GLU A 58 -13.54 -0.94 6.10
N GLY A 59 -13.16 -1.06 7.38
CA GLY A 59 -13.61 -0.15 8.41
C GLY A 59 -13.19 1.29 8.13
N PHE A 60 -11.96 1.51 7.71
CA PHE A 60 -11.48 2.83 7.29
C PHE A 60 -12.26 3.32 6.06
N ALA A 61 -12.49 2.44 5.09
CA ALA A 61 -13.23 2.77 3.87
C ALA A 61 -14.64 3.27 4.18
N THR A 62 -15.30 2.59 5.08
CA THR A 62 -16.66 2.94 5.48
C THR A 62 -16.71 4.28 6.20
N LYS A 63 -15.77 4.52 7.12
CA LYS A 63 -15.73 5.76 7.90
C LYS A 63 -15.49 7.01 7.05
N THR A 64 -14.63 6.90 6.06
CA THR A 64 -14.28 8.05 5.23
C THR A 64 -15.25 8.27 4.07
N LYS A 65 -16.11 7.31 3.80
CA LYS A 65 -17.02 7.32 2.64
C LYS A 65 -16.25 7.50 1.33
N ASN A 66 -14.97 7.23 1.35
CA ASN A 66 -14.09 7.39 0.23
C ASN A 66 -13.58 6.03 -0.19
N LYS A 67 -13.76 5.71 -1.47
CA LYS A 67 -13.32 4.43 -2.03
C LYS A 67 -11.81 4.37 -2.24
N ASP A 68 -11.15 5.53 -2.21
CA ASP A 68 -9.71 5.64 -2.44
C ASP A 68 -8.97 5.93 -1.14
N ILE A 69 -9.05 5.02 -0.19
CA ILE A 69 -8.33 5.18 1.05
C ILE A 69 -6.86 4.92 0.83
N LYS A 70 -6.07 5.86 1.29
CA LYS A 70 -4.61 5.76 1.26
C LYS A 70 -4.11 5.58 2.68
N LEU A 71 -3.65 4.37 2.99
CA LEU A 71 -3.02 4.10 4.26
C LEU A 71 -1.52 4.18 4.09
N GLY A 72 -0.86 4.91 4.98
CA GLY A 72 0.61 4.97 4.98
C GLY A 72 1.23 3.69 5.55
N ILE A 73 2.53 3.54 5.37
CA ILE A 73 3.27 2.41 5.93
C ILE A 73 3.13 2.34 7.46
N SER A 74 2.99 3.49 8.11
CA SER A 74 2.79 3.55 9.56
C SER A 74 1.53 2.84 10.05
N HIS A 75 0.60 2.54 9.17
CA HIS A 75 -0.62 1.81 9.52
C HIS A 75 -0.42 0.29 9.52
N ILE A 76 0.73 -0.18 9.05
CA ILE A 76 1.04 -1.61 9.06
C ILE A 76 1.54 -1.98 10.46
N LYS A 77 0.76 -2.80 11.15
CA LYS A 77 1.14 -3.30 12.47
C LYS A 77 2.02 -4.54 12.38
N ASP A 78 1.71 -5.42 11.44
CA ASP A 78 2.44 -6.66 11.21
C ASP A 78 2.41 -7.00 9.74
N GLY A 79 3.57 -7.22 9.15
CA GLY A 79 3.69 -7.57 7.75
C GLY A 79 5.12 -7.92 7.38
N TRP A 80 5.31 -8.45 6.18
CA TRP A 80 6.64 -8.83 5.69
C TRP A 80 6.66 -8.84 4.16
N LEU A 81 7.86 -8.84 3.62
CA LEU A 81 8.08 -8.98 2.19
C LEU A 81 8.41 -10.44 1.87
N LYS A 82 7.90 -10.93 0.76
CA LYS A 82 8.15 -12.28 0.30
C LYS A 82 8.37 -12.29 -1.19
N VAL A 83 9.31 -13.13 -1.65
CA VAL A 83 9.49 -13.41 -3.07
C VAL A 83 8.55 -14.55 -3.46
N VAL A 84 7.78 -14.35 -4.51
CA VAL A 84 6.87 -15.37 -5.04
C VAL A 84 7.21 -15.66 -6.49
N GLU A 85 6.88 -16.88 -6.94
CA GLU A 85 7.09 -17.25 -8.33
C GLU A 85 6.05 -16.57 -9.21
N GLY A 86 6.54 -15.95 -10.29
CA GLY A 86 5.68 -15.41 -11.32
C GLY A 86 5.74 -16.28 -12.57
N PRO A 87 4.92 -15.97 -13.58
CA PRO A 87 4.93 -16.74 -14.84
C PRO A 87 6.22 -16.58 -15.64
N GLU A 88 6.94 -15.48 -15.46
CA GLU A 88 8.23 -15.23 -16.12
C GLU A 88 9.37 -15.13 -15.12
N ASP A 89 9.27 -14.14 -14.23
CA ASP A 89 10.29 -13.87 -13.22
C ASP A 89 9.69 -13.89 -11.82
N PRO A 90 10.47 -14.22 -10.79
CA PRO A 90 10.04 -14.03 -9.42
C PRO A 90 9.77 -12.55 -9.14
N TYR A 91 8.82 -12.26 -8.28
CA TYR A 91 8.51 -10.89 -7.91
C TYR A 91 8.27 -10.79 -6.40
N ILE A 92 8.31 -9.57 -5.89
CA ILE A 92 8.15 -9.31 -4.47
C ILE A 92 6.71 -8.91 -4.20
N VAL A 93 6.14 -9.53 -3.16
CA VAL A 93 4.80 -9.20 -2.65
C VAL A 93 4.92 -8.83 -1.19
N MET A 94 4.21 -7.80 -0.77
CA MET A 94 4.09 -7.46 0.64
C MET A 94 2.88 -8.20 1.21
N PHE A 95 3.10 -8.94 2.30
CA PHE A 95 2.02 -9.54 3.05
C PHE A 95 1.73 -8.66 4.27
N VAL A 96 0.49 -8.28 4.43
CA VAL A 96 0.04 -7.52 5.59
C VAL A 96 -0.89 -8.40 6.40
N ASN A 97 -0.43 -8.76 7.59
CA ASN A 97 -1.20 -9.61 8.49
C ASN A 97 -2.12 -8.78 9.38
N ASP A 98 -1.73 -7.58 9.73
CA ASP A 98 -2.53 -6.73 10.61
C ASP A 98 -2.25 -5.24 10.34
N LEU A 99 -3.29 -4.44 10.47
CA LEU A 99 -3.23 -2.99 10.36
C LEU A 99 -3.53 -2.36 11.71
N VAL A 100 -2.94 -1.20 11.95
CA VAL A 100 -3.23 -0.42 13.15
C VAL A 100 -4.63 0.17 12.99
N GLU A 101 -5.49 -0.04 13.99
CA GLU A 101 -6.78 0.59 14.02
C GLU A 101 -6.61 2.08 14.23
N GLN A 102 -7.31 2.85 13.42
CA GLN A 102 -7.28 4.29 13.57
C GLN A 102 -8.11 4.69 14.78
N GLU A 103 -7.48 5.39 15.72
CA GLU A 103 -8.22 5.94 16.84
C GLU A 103 -9.17 7.01 16.31
N SER A 104 -10.42 6.89 16.72
CA SER A 104 -11.43 7.90 16.40
C SER A 104 -11.26 9.07 17.34
N ASP A 105 -10.83 10.17 16.80
CA ASP A 105 -10.82 11.42 17.56
C ASP A 105 -12.24 11.98 17.67
#